data_dce7ecc4ecf3d08c96fda04d18aec009
#
_entry.id   dce7ecc4ecf3d08c96fda04d18aec009
#
_cell.length_a   1.000
_cell.length_b   1.000
_cell.length_c   1.000
_cell.angle_alpha   90.00
_cell.angle_beta   90.00
_cell.angle_gamma   90.00
#
_symmetry.space_group_name_H-M   'P 1'
#
loop_
_entity.id
_entity.type
_entity.pdbx_description
1 polymer ?
#
loop_
_entity_poly.entity_id
_entity_poly.type
_entity_poly.pdbx_seq_one_letter_code
_entity_poly.pdbx_strand_id
1 'polypeptide(L)'
;RVSILSRTSIEILTGIEALDLEAGITYLDNEPLGRVSQVPLYTEFYRLLIAPGSELAGRRQVSWHDLSAIPLCLLTSDMQNRRIVNQHLGEAGVDAVPMIESNSTMALVAHVLTGRWASVVPKKLADMFVADGRLHSVPIVEPEAEHSVGLIAARRDPQTPVLQALVDEAVRL
;
A
#
# COMPACT_ATOMS: atom_id res chain seq x y z
N ARG A 1 -7.70 -4.71 25.30
CA ARG A 1 -6.95 -3.55 24.78
C ARG A 1 -6.21 -3.98 23.52
N VAL A 2 -6.29 -3.18 22.45
CA VAL A 2 -5.58 -3.40 21.20
C VAL A 2 -4.61 -2.25 20.97
N SER A 3 -3.41 -2.53 20.49
CA SER A 3 -2.43 -1.55 20.01
C SER A 3 -2.15 -1.82 18.55
N ILE A 4 -2.23 -0.78 17.70
CA ILE A 4 -1.96 -0.87 16.27
C ILE A 4 -0.68 -0.08 16.00
N LEU A 5 0.29 -0.72 15.33
CA LEU A 5 1.59 -0.14 15.00
C LEU A 5 1.77 -0.15 13.48
N SER A 6 2.25 0.96 12.92
CA SER A 6 2.69 1.00 11.53
C SER A 6 4.16 0.55 11.47
N ARG A 7 4.43 -0.47 10.65
CA ARG A 7 5.75 -1.11 10.50
C ARG A 7 6.00 -1.49 9.04
N THR A 8 7.25 -1.71 8.70
CA THR A 8 7.62 -2.35 7.42
C THR A 8 7.24 -3.83 7.44
N SER A 9 7.11 -4.47 6.27
CA SER A 9 6.83 -5.91 6.18
C SER A 9 7.87 -6.77 6.93
N ILE A 10 9.15 -6.37 6.87
CA ILE A 10 10.24 -7.05 7.57
C ILE A 10 10.07 -6.94 9.09
N GLU A 11 9.78 -5.74 9.60
CA GLU A 11 9.54 -5.54 11.04
C GLU A 11 8.30 -6.29 11.53
N ILE A 12 7.24 -6.40 10.69
CA ILE A 12 6.05 -7.19 11.02
C ILE A 12 6.43 -8.68 11.14
N LEU A 13 7.13 -9.24 10.15
CA LEU A 13 7.56 -10.64 10.18
C LEU A 13 8.46 -10.93 11.37
N THR A 14 9.46 -10.10 11.60
CA THR A 14 10.38 -10.23 12.76
C THR A 14 9.62 -10.15 14.08
N GLY A 15 8.67 -9.21 14.21
CA GLY A 15 7.86 -9.07 15.42
C GLY A 15 6.93 -10.27 15.65
N ILE A 16 6.40 -10.89 14.59
CA ILE A 16 5.60 -12.12 14.69
C ILE A 16 6.48 -13.31 15.10
N GLU A 17 7.67 -13.45 14.53
CA GLU A 17 8.63 -14.50 14.88
C GLU A 17 9.12 -14.38 16.33
N ALA A 18 9.39 -13.14 16.78
CA ALA A 18 9.78 -12.84 18.15
C ALA A 18 8.62 -12.91 19.16
N LEU A 19 7.38 -13.04 18.68
CA LEU A 19 6.14 -13.02 19.48
C LEU A 19 5.85 -11.66 20.15
N ASP A 20 6.42 -10.60 19.65
CA ASP A 20 6.15 -9.22 20.05
C ASP A 20 4.85 -8.68 19.39
N LEU A 21 4.47 -9.28 18.26
CA LEU A 21 3.22 -9.02 17.54
C LEU A 21 2.37 -10.29 17.48
N GLU A 22 1.08 -10.17 17.78
CA GLU A 22 0.13 -11.28 17.63
C GLU A 22 -0.18 -11.56 16.16
N ALA A 23 -0.32 -10.51 15.35
CA ALA A 23 -0.62 -10.58 13.92
C ALA A 23 -0.16 -9.31 13.20
N GLY A 24 -0.13 -9.36 11.88
CA GLY A 24 0.13 -8.23 11.00
C GLY A 24 -0.73 -8.26 9.75
N ILE A 25 -0.95 -7.11 9.15
CA ILE A 25 -1.58 -6.98 7.83
C ILE A 25 -0.51 -6.56 6.84
N THR A 26 -0.34 -7.30 5.75
CA THR A 26 0.67 -7.06 4.72
C THR A 26 0.24 -7.63 3.38
N TYR A 27 1.01 -7.38 2.32
CA TYR A 27 0.83 -8.05 1.03
C TYR A 27 1.30 -9.51 1.13
N LEU A 28 0.56 -10.40 0.46
CA LEU A 28 0.80 -11.85 0.55
C LEU A 28 1.55 -12.43 -0.65
N ASP A 29 1.67 -11.70 -1.75
CA ASP A 29 1.99 -12.27 -3.06
C ASP A 29 3.32 -11.80 -3.68
N ASN A 30 3.93 -10.71 -3.22
CA ASN A 30 5.12 -10.16 -3.90
C ASN A 30 6.46 -10.44 -3.20
N GLU A 31 6.42 -10.91 -1.96
CA GLU A 31 7.62 -11.23 -1.17
C GLU A 31 7.41 -12.50 -0.33
N PRO A 32 8.48 -13.28 -0.08
CA PRO A 32 8.37 -14.45 0.78
C PRO A 32 8.00 -14.07 2.22
N LEU A 33 6.97 -14.67 2.77
CA LEU A 33 6.47 -14.41 4.13
C LEU A 33 7.00 -15.41 5.18
N GLY A 34 7.83 -16.38 4.77
CA GLY A 34 8.36 -17.36 5.71
C GLY A 34 7.28 -18.31 6.28
N ARG A 35 7.44 -18.69 7.56
CA ARG A 35 6.58 -19.71 8.22
C ARG A 35 5.46 -19.04 9.01
N VAL A 36 4.58 -18.29 8.36
CA VAL A 36 3.40 -17.69 8.98
C VAL A 36 2.12 -18.34 8.48
N SER A 37 1.05 -18.24 9.27
CA SER A 37 -0.31 -18.45 8.80
C SER A 37 -0.77 -17.24 8.03
N GLN A 38 -1.54 -17.43 6.96
CA GLN A 38 -1.99 -16.35 6.08
C GLN A 38 -3.49 -16.45 5.90
N VAL A 39 -4.20 -15.35 6.04
CA VAL A 39 -5.64 -15.22 5.79
C VAL A 39 -5.82 -14.07 4.80
N PRO A 40 -6.13 -14.36 3.51
CA PRO A 40 -6.41 -13.32 2.54
C PRO A 40 -7.63 -12.48 2.96
N LEU A 41 -7.55 -11.15 2.82
CA LEU A 41 -8.62 -10.22 3.17
C LEU A 41 -9.23 -9.57 1.95
N TYR A 42 -8.41 -9.01 1.06
CA TYR A 42 -8.86 -8.34 -0.15
C TYR A 42 -7.75 -8.22 -1.19
N THR A 43 -8.17 -7.90 -2.43
CA THR A 43 -7.26 -7.49 -3.49
C THR A 43 -7.11 -5.98 -3.48
N GLU A 44 -5.86 -5.50 -3.47
CA GLU A 44 -5.51 -4.09 -3.54
C GLU A 44 -5.11 -3.72 -4.96
N PHE A 45 -5.51 -2.51 -5.37
CA PHE A 45 -5.16 -1.88 -6.64
C PHE A 45 -4.42 -0.58 -6.38
N TYR A 46 -3.78 -0.02 -7.41
CA TYR A 46 -3.05 1.23 -7.28
C TYR A 46 -3.72 2.38 -8.04
N ARG A 47 -3.62 3.57 -7.46
CA ARG A 47 -4.16 4.81 -7.99
C ARG A 47 -3.09 5.91 -7.96
N LEU A 48 -3.12 6.76 -8.97
CA LEU A 48 -2.40 8.02 -8.92
C LEU A 48 -3.25 9.04 -8.18
N LEU A 49 -2.74 9.52 -7.04
CA LEU A 49 -3.38 10.56 -6.22
C LEU A 49 -2.82 11.92 -6.64
N ILE A 50 -3.70 12.86 -6.96
CA ILE A 50 -3.39 14.19 -7.49
C ILE A 50 -4.30 15.27 -6.89
N ALA A 51 -3.85 16.52 -6.97
CA ALA A 51 -4.71 17.66 -6.65
C ALA A 51 -5.73 17.93 -7.78
N PRO A 52 -6.91 18.52 -7.48
CA PRO A 52 -7.95 18.82 -8.47
C PRO A 52 -7.51 19.73 -9.64
N GLY A 53 -6.54 20.60 -9.41
CA GLY A 53 -5.97 21.48 -10.46
C GLY A 53 -4.91 20.84 -11.35
N SER A 54 -4.60 19.57 -11.18
CA SER A 54 -3.66 18.84 -12.03
C SER A 54 -4.21 18.67 -13.44
N GLU A 55 -3.37 18.79 -14.47
CA GLU A 55 -3.74 18.49 -15.86
C GLU A 55 -4.21 17.05 -16.05
N LEU A 56 -3.85 16.17 -15.14
CA LEU A 56 -4.26 14.76 -15.14
C LEU A 56 -5.65 14.54 -14.54
N ALA A 57 -6.25 15.53 -13.86
CA ALA A 57 -7.54 15.38 -13.19
C ALA A 57 -8.69 15.04 -14.15
N GLY A 58 -8.56 15.41 -15.43
CA GLY A 58 -9.52 15.08 -16.49
C GLY A 58 -9.29 13.72 -17.17
N ARG A 59 -8.19 13.01 -16.87
CA ARG A 59 -7.91 11.70 -17.47
C ARG A 59 -8.74 10.61 -16.81
N ARG A 60 -9.27 9.70 -17.62
CA ARG A 60 -10.00 8.51 -17.12
C ARG A 60 -9.06 7.48 -16.50
N GLN A 61 -7.83 7.39 -17.00
CA GLN A 61 -6.78 6.47 -16.57
C GLN A 61 -5.41 6.97 -17.01
N VAL A 62 -4.36 6.46 -16.40
CA VAL A 62 -2.96 6.65 -16.80
C VAL A 62 -2.28 5.29 -16.86
N SER A 63 -1.24 5.15 -17.67
CA SER A 63 -0.36 3.97 -17.64
C SER A 63 0.79 4.18 -16.63
N TRP A 64 1.47 3.10 -16.25
CA TRP A 64 2.72 3.19 -15.47
C TRP A 64 3.78 4.00 -16.21
N HIS A 65 3.82 3.92 -17.55
CA HIS A 65 4.74 4.68 -18.36
C HIS A 65 4.47 6.20 -18.31
N ASP A 66 3.23 6.63 -18.24
CA ASP A 66 2.86 8.05 -18.12
C ASP A 66 3.45 8.69 -16.85
N LEU A 67 3.73 7.90 -15.80
CA LEU A 67 4.28 8.39 -14.54
C LEU A 67 5.73 8.92 -14.68
N SER A 68 6.43 8.58 -15.74
CA SER A 68 7.80 9.06 -16.03
C SER A 68 7.89 10.59 -16.13
N ALA A 69 6.81 11.25 -16.56
CA ALA A 69 6.74 12.70 -16.75
C ALA A 69 6.14 13.46 -15.56
N ILE A 70 5.79 12.73 -14.47
CA ILE A 70 5.06 13.30 -13.34
C ILE A 70 6.01 13.46 -12.14
N PRO A 71 6.05 14.64 -11.50
CA PRO A 71 6.83 14.80 -10.27
C PRO A 71 6.17 14.02 -9.12
N LEU A 72 6.79 12.89 -8.74
CA LEU A 72 6.27 11.97 -7.75
C LEU A 72 6.82 12.24 -6.34
N CYS A 73 5.95 12.07 -5.35
CA CYS A 73 6.32 11.82 -3.96
C CYS A 73 5.88 10.39 -3.59
N LEU A 74 6.79 9.57 -3.09
CA LEU A 74 6.56 8.15 -2.85
C LEU A 74 7.00 7.74 -1.44
N LEU A 75 6.54 6.56 -1.01
CA LEU A 75 7.04 5.95 0.21
C LEU A 75 8.54 5.64 0.09
N THR A 76 9.23 5.52 1.22
CA THR A 76 10.64 5.09 1.29
C THR A 76 10.79 3.64 0.83
N SER A 77 11.98 3.27 0.32
CA SER A 77 12.22 1.98 -0.34
C SER A 77 12.17 0.75 0.60
N ASP A 78 12.24 0.95 1.91
CA ASP A 78 12.04 -0.08 2.94
C ASP A 78 10.57 -0.51 3.09
N MET A 79 9.63 0.29 2.56
CA MET A 79 8.21 -0.04 2.56
C MET A 79 7.86 -0.99 1.41
N GLN A 80 7.15 -2.09 1.71
CA GLN A 80 6.74 -3.09 0.70
C GLN A 80 5.91 -2.46 -0.43
N ASN A 81 4.97 -1.57 -0.09
CA ASN A 81 4.18 -0.81 -1.07
C ASN A 81 5.09 -0.10 -2.09
N ARG A 82 6.19 0.55 -1.65
CA ARG A 82 7.11 1.23 -2.55
C ARG A 82 7.84 0.24 -3.46
N ARG A 83 8.22 -0.94 -2.97
CA ARG A 83 8.89 -1.96 -3.79
C ARG A 83 7.96 -2.49 -4.87
N ILE A 84 6.67 -2.68 -4.56
CA ILE A 84 5.64 -3.01 -5.55
C ILE A 84 5.54 -1.91 -6.63
N VAL A 85 5.43 -0.65 -6.23
CA VAL A 85 5.39 0.48 -7.17
C VAL A 85 6.63 0.52 -8.05
N ASN A 86 7.83 0.35 -7.48
CA ASN A 86 9.07 0.31 -8.24
C ASN A 86 9.13 -0.84 -9.23
N GLN A 87 8.60 -2.02 -8.87
CA GLN A 87 8.52 -3.15 -9.78
C GLN A 87 7.70 -2.81 -11.01
N HIS A 88 6.47 -2.30 -10.84
CA HIS A 88 5.60 -1.94 -11.96
C HIS A 88 6.15 -0.80 -12.81
N LEU A 89 6.79 0.20 -12.20
CA LEU A 89 7.50 1.25 -12.94
C LEU A 89 8.64 0.65 -13.78
N GLY A 90 9.47 -0.23 -13.18
CA GLY A 90 10.55 -0.90 -13.89
C GLY A 90 10.07 -1.78 -15.05
N GLU A 91 8.97 -2.54 -14.86
CA GLU A 91 8.32 -3.34 -15.92
C GLU A 91 7.80 -2.46 -17.06
N ALA A 92 7.37 -1.23 -16.77
CA ALA A 92 6.97 -0.24 -17.77
C ALA A 92 8.16 0.53 -18.38
N GLY A 93 9.41 0.19 -18.00
CA GLY A 93 10.61 0.86 -18.49
C GLY A 93 10.83 2.25 -17.91
N VAL A 94 10.24 2.54 -16.75
CA VAL A 94 10.33 3.84 -16.08
C VAL A 94 11.27 3.74 -14.89
N ASP A 95 12.36 4.50 -14.95
CA ASP A 95 13.26 4.74 -13.81
C ASP A 95 12.80 6.01 -13.08
N ALA A 96 11.76 5.88 -12.27
CA ALA A 96 11.20 7.02 -11.54
C ALA A 96 11.98 7.28 -10.26
N VAL A 97 12.73 8.39 -10.25
CA VAL A 97 13.34 8.92 -9.05
C VAL A 97 12.34 9.89 -8.40
N PRO A 98 11.74 9.54 -7.25
CA PRO A 98 10.81 10.45 -6.59
C PRO A 98 11.55 11.68 -6.08
N MET A 99 10.91 12.83 -6.20
CA MET A 99 11.46 14.10 -5.71
C MET A 99 11.32 14.24 -4.19
N ILE A 100 10.39 13.50 -3.60
CA ILE A 100 10.14 13.45 -2.15
C ILE A 100 9.92 11.99 -1.75
N GLU A 101 10.56 11.59 -0.67
CA GLU A 101 10.35 10.30 -0.03
C GLU A 101 9.95 10.47 1.43
N SER A 102 9.02 9.66 1.90
CA SER A 102 8.60 9.63 3.30
C SER A 102 8.11 8.24 3.67
N ASN A 103 8.33 7.80 4.90
CA ASN A 103 7.70 6.59 5.47
C ASN A 103 6.27 6.84 5.98
N SER A 104 5.77 8.07 5.86
CA SER A 104 4.43 8.47 6.26
C SER A 104 3.55 8.78 5.06
N THR A 105 2.52 7.98 4.84
CA THR A 105 1.52 8.24 3.80
C THR A 105 0.82 9.58 3.99
N MET A 106 0.58 10.00 5.25
CA MET A 106 -0.01 11.31 5.52
C MET A 106 0.88 12.47 5.08
N ALA A 107 2.20 12.33 5.20
CA ALA A 107 3.15 13.32 4.67
C ALA A 107 3.05 13.40 3.13
N LEU A 108 2.96 12.25 2.45
CA LEU A 108 2.78 12.24 0.98
C LEU A 108 1.47 12.92 0.57
N VAL A 109 0.36 12.61 1.25
CA VAL A 109 -0.95 13.25 1.01
C VAL A 109 -0.86 14.77 1.20
N ALA A 110 -0.18 15.24 2.25
CA ALA A 110 0.03 16.66 2.48
C ALA A 110 0.82 17.32 1.33
N HIS A 111 1.81 16.64 0.76
CA HIS A 111 2.53 17.13 -0.41
C HIS A 111 1.66 17.16 -1.67
N VAL A 112 0.85 16.12 -1.91
CA VAL A 112 -0.10 16.10 -3.05
C VAL A 112 -1.10 17.24 -2.96
N LEU A 113 -1.60 17.58 -1.76
CA LEU A 113 -2.51 18.71 -1.54
C LEU A 113 -1.92 20.06 -1.95
N THR A 114 -0.60 20.21 -2.02
CA THR A 114 0.04 21.44 -2.52
C THR A 114 -0.14 21.67 -4.02
N GLY A 115 -0.59 20.66 -4.76
CA GLY A 115 -0.77 20.69 -6.20
C GLY A 115 0.52 20.55 -7.03
N ARG A 116 1.67 20.37 -6.37
CA ARG A 116 2.99 20.26 -7.05
C ARG A 116 3.39 18.82 -7.31
N TRP A 117 2.82 17.88 -6.60
CA TRP A 117 3.26 16.48 -6.55
C TRP A 117 2.09 15.54 -6.79
N ALA A 118 2.38 14.37 -7.32
CA ALA A 118 1.47 13.24 -7.34
C ALA A 118 2.05 12.08 -6.53
N SER A 119 1.21 11.17 -6.08
CA SER A 119 1.65 9.96 -5.37
C SER A 119 0.94 8.72 -5.88
N VAL A 120 1.64 7.59 -5.91
CA VAL A 120 1.02 6.28 -6.16
C VAL A 120 0.64 5.67 -4.82
N VAL A 121 -0.64 5.41 -4.64
CA VAL A 121 -1.19 4.92 -3.38
C VAL A 121 -2.16 3.76 -3.60
N PRO A 122 -2.37 2.89 -2.59
CA PRO A 122 -3.44 1.90 -2.60
C PRO A 122 -4.81 2.53 -2.85
N LYS A 123 -5.65 1.85 -3.65
CA LYS A 123 -6.99 2.34 -4.01
C LYS A 123 -7.85 2.61 -2.78
N LYS A 124 -7.88 1.68 -1.81
CA LYS A 124 -8.68 1.87 -0.59
C LYS A 124 -8.26 3.12 0.18
N LEU A 125 -6.98 3.43 0.19
CA LEU A 125 -6.47 4.65 0.81
C LEU A 125 -6.85 5.89 -0.01
N ALA A 126 -6.70 5.85 -1.35
CA ALA A 126 -7.12 6.94 -2.23
C ALA A 126 -8.60 7.29 -2.02
N ASP A 127 -9.47 6.28 -1.96
CA ASP A 127 -10.92 6.46 -1.77
C ASP A 127 -11.24 7.26 -0.50
N MET A 128 -10.45 7.12 0.57
CA MET A 128 -10.63 7.90 1.81
C MET A 128 -10.33 9.39 1.62
N PHE A 129 -9.36 9.74 0.77
CA PHE A 129 -8.92 11.12 0.59
C PHE A 129 -9.66 11.87 -0.53
N VAL A 130 -10.36 11.15 -1.42
CA VAL A 130 -11.13 11.78 -2.50
C VAL A 130 -12.59 12.05 -2.12
N ALA A 131 -13.06 11.50 -1.01
CA ALA A 131 -14.47 11.57 -0.59
C ALA A 131 -14.96 13.01 -0.38
N ASP A 132 -14.10 13.94 0.00
CA ASP A 132 -14.43 15.35 0.24
C ASP A 132 -14.05 16.28 -0.94
N GLY A 133 -13.59 15.71 -2.07
CA GLY A 133 -13.25 16.45 -3.29
C GLY A 133 -11.93 17.24 -3.23
N ARG A 134 -11.16 17.14 -2.14
CA ARG A 134 -9.86 17.84 -2.02
C ARG A 134 -8.76 17.22 -2.86
N LEU A 135 -8.91 15.95 -3.21
CA LEU A 135 -7.98 15.23 -4.07
C LEU A 135 -8.77 14.47 -5.14
N HIS A 136 -8.09 14.11 -6.22
CA HIS A 136 -8.58 13.18 -7.24
C HIS A 136 -7.69 11.94 -7.27
N SER A 137 -8.29 10.79 -7.62
CA SER A 137 -7.54 9.57 -7.89
C SER A 137 -7.82 9.09 -9.32
N VAL A 138 -6.74 8.79 -10.04
CA VAL A 138 -6.80 8.28 -11.40
C VAL A 138 -6.35 6.81 -11.40
N PRO A 139 -7.10 5.89 -12.01
CA PRO A 139 -6.66 4.50 -12.18
C PRO A 139 -5.33 4.43 -12.90
N ILE A 140 -4.43 3.56 -12.41
CA ILE A 140 -3.20 3.21 -13.13
C ILE A 140 -3.43 1.86 -13.80
N VAL A 141 -3.16 1.77 -15.10
CA VAL A 141 -3.40 0.60 -15.94
C VAL A 141 -2.14 0.24 -16.74
N GLU A 142 -2.20 -0.89 -17.46
CA GLU A 142 -1.13 -1.36 -18.36
C GLU A 142 0.16 -1.77 -17.61
N PRO A 143 0.08 -2.82 -16.77
CA PRO A 143 -1.10 -3.54 -16.34
C PRO A 143 -1.83 -2.86 -15.18
N GLU A 144 -3.10 -3.22 -14.93
CA GLU A 144 -3.72 -2.94 -13.64
C GLU A 144 -3.04 -3.84 -12.58
N ALA A 145 -2.35 -3.21 -11.65
CA ALA A 145 -1.60 -3.93 -10.63
C ALA A 145 -2.54 -4.43 -9.54
N GLU A 146 -2.58 -5.75 -9.36
CA GLU A 146 -3.40 -6.44 -8.37
C GLU A 146 -2.50 -7.13 -7.36
N HIS A 147 -2.71 -6.86 -6.07
CA HIS A 147 -1.96 -7.49 -5.00
C HIS A 147 -2.86 -7.97 -3.87
N SER A 148 -2.65 -9.19 -3.43
CA SER A 148 -3.38 -9.76 -2.30
C SER A 148 -2.87 -9.16 -1.00
N VAL A 149 -3.79 -8.63 -0.19
CA VAL A 149 -3.52 -8.15 1.17
C VAL A 149 -4.20 -9.08 2.15
N GLY A 150 -3.50 -9.44 3.22
CA GLY A 150 -4.02 -10.37 4.20
C GLY A 150 -3.43 -10.22 5.59
N LEU A 151 -4.07 -10.94 6.51
CA LEU A 151 -3.62 -11.11 7.87
C LEU A 151 -2.57 -12.22 7.91
N ILE A 152 -1.45 -11.95 8.57
CA ILE A 152 -0.42 -12.95 8.86
C ILE A 152 -0.23 -13.07 10.37
N ALA A 153 0.09 -14.28 10.83
CA ALA A 153 0.33 -14.58 12.25
C ALA A 153 1.28 -15.76 12.40
N ALA A 154 1.87 -15.92 13.58
CA ALA A 154 2.68 -17.09 13.91
C ALA A 154 1.86 -18.38 13.76
N ARG A 155 2.47 -19.42 13.16
CA ARG A 155 1.86 -20.77 13.13
C ARG A 155 1.92 -21.37 14.51
N ARG A 156 0.76 -21.47 15.17
CA ARG A 156 0.59 -22.09 16.48
C ARG A 156 -0.58 -23.06 16.45
N ASP A 157 -0.44 -24.16 17.13
CA ASP A 157 -1.51 -25.12 17.37
C ASP A 157 -1.47 -25.53 18.86
N PRO A 158 -2.50 -25.21 19.66
CA PRO A 158 -3.65 -24.38 19.29
C PRO A 158 -3.31 -22.90 19.13
N GLN A 159 -4.11 -22.17 18.35
CA GLN A 159 -4.03 -20.73 18.25
C GLN A 159 -4.47 -20.08 19.57
N THR A 160 -3.97 -18.87 19.85
CA THR A 160 -4.47 -18.11 21.01
C THR A 160 -5.92 -17.68 20.79
N PRO A 161 -6.77 -17.60 21.84
CA PRO A 161 -8.16 -17.15 21.68
C PRO A 161 -8.27 -15.76 21.04
N VAL A 162 -7.30 -14.86 21.28
CA VAL A 162 -7.24 -13.53 20.70
C VAL A 162 -6.99 -13.61 19.20
N LEU A 163 -6.03 -14.44 18.76
CA LEU A 163 -5.74 -14.63 17.35
C LEU A 163 -6.91 -15.29 16.61
N GLN A 164 -7.53 -16.30 17.22
CA GLN A 164 -8.71 -16.94 16.65
C GLN A 164 -9.85 -15.93 16.45
N ALA A 165 -10.16 -15.10 17.44
CA ALA A 165 -11.18 -14.06 17.31
C ALA A 165 -10.84 -13.03 16.22
N LEU A 166 -9.56 -12.67 16.05
CA LEU A 166 -9.10 -11.78 15.01
C LEU A 166 -9.26 -12.39 13.61
N VAL A 167 -8.91 -13.67 13.46
CA VAL A 167 -9.08 -14.41 12.20
C VAL A 167 -10.56 -14.57 11.86
N ASP A 168 -11.40 -14.92 12.84
CA ASP A 168 -12.85 -15.07 12.65
C ASP A 168 -13.51 -13.77 12.19
N GLU A 169 -13.05 -12.62 12.71
CA GLU A 169 -13.54 -11.32 12.29
C GLU A 169 -13.01 -10.92 10.90
N ALA A 170 -11.74 -11.21 10.63
CA ALA A 170 -11.11 -10.92 9.34
C ALA A 170 -11.78 -11.67 8.16
N VAL A 171 -12.25 -12.89 8.38
CA VAL A 171 -12.95 -13.70 7.35
C VAL A 171 -14.36 -13.18 7.08
N ARG A 172 -14.95 -12.37 7.96
CA ARG A 172 -16.29 -11.78 7.78
C ARG A 172 -16.30 -10.48 6.95
N LEU A 173 -15.12 -9.87 6.75
CA LEU A 173 -14.96 -8.64 5.98
C LEU A 173 -14.95 -8.90 4.46
#